data_663608f9132ba92291ead653845e76e1
#
_entry.id   663608f9132ba92291ead653845e76e1
#
_cell.length_a   1.000
_cell.length_b   1.000
_cell.length_c   1.000
_cell.angle_alpha   90.00
_cell.angle_beta   90.00
_cell.angle_gamma   90.00
#
_symmetry.space_group_name_H-M   'P 1'
#
loop_
_entity.id
_entity.type
_entity.pdbx_description
1 polymer ?
#
loop_
_entity_poly.entity_id
_entity_poly.type
_entity_poly.pdbx_seq_one_letter_code
_entity_poly.pdbx_strand_id
1 'polypeptide(L)'
;RMSIPDTLSIISIGESRLLELVGDGITGVSLPSACMSSDAVEYLVEMIQKEKKIELMRKFSPTLIERNSVTKPAQEKQGEKIVVVGSMNMDVTVEVSRIPVDGETQLAERLYVFTGGKGGNQAVGVGKLGGQVYMIGCLGNDMDGKQLYSTLVENHVHMDGVLFDTELPSGKAYINVDKNGESTIVVYQGANRNLSIEQINRCKYLFQNAKYCLLSLEIPETIAEYTIKFCKRNNTQVILKPSAADKIKEELLKDIAYFIPNEKELHNFVQGKGAIEKKAQILMDKGVENVIVTLGERGCYLRNKEYSLYFEGSGFEAVDTTGGADSFISALAVCLSEGKNIIQSIGFAIYASGISVTRHGVQPALPDRKAVEIYEDEIRSKYGKGGE
;
A
#
# COMPACT_ATOMS: atom_id res chain seq x y z
N ARG A 1 -16.21 -3.12 5.00
CA ARG A 1 -17.50 -3.55 4.38
C ARG A 1 -17.30 -3.55 2.88
N MET A 2 -17.55 -4.69 2.23
CA MET A 2 -17.65 -4.72 0.77
C MET A 2 -18.94 -4.01 0.36
N SER A 3 -18.85 -3.04 -0.56
CA SER A 3 -20.02 -2.40 -1.16
C SER A 3 -20.38 -3.11 -2.48
N ILE A 4 -21.67 -3.26 -2.74
CA ILE A 4 -22.21 -3.75 -4.00
C ILE A 4 -22.86 -2.56 -4.70
N PRO A 5 -22.49 -2.27 -5.95
CA PRO A 5 -21.65 -3.02 -6.89
C PRO A 5 -20.16 -2.62 -6.88
N ASP A 6 -19.73 -1.61 -6.11
CA ASP A 6 -18.43 -0.93 -6.29
C ASP A 6 -17.21 -1.84 -6.06
N THR A 7 -17.25 -2.70 -5.04
CA THR A 7 -16.14 -3.61 -4.71
C THR A 7 -16.46 -5.08 -5.02
N LEU A 8 -17.72 -5.43 -5.18
CA LEU A 8 -18.17 -6.78 -5.48
C LEU A 8 -19.39 -6.75 -6.38
N SER A 9 -19.29 -7.30 -7.58
CA SER A 9 -20.43 -7.54 -8.45
C SER A 9 -21.07 -8.89 -8.13
N ILE A 10 -22.40 -8.93 -8.02
CA ILE A 10 -23.17 -10.15 -7.75
C ILE A 10 -24.13 -10.40 -8.91
N ILE A 11 -24.11 -11.66 -9.43
CA ILE A 11 -25.05 -12.15 -10.42
C ILE A 11 -25.73 -13.39 -9.88
N SER A 12 -27.04 -13.45 -9.90
CA SER A 12 -27.82 -14.64 -9.56
C SER A 12 -28.11 -15.48 -10.81
N ILE A 13 -28.02 -16.81 -10.69
CA ILE A 13 -28.54 -17.73 -11.70
C ILE A 13 -29.93 -18.18 -11.23
N GLY A 14 -30.95 -17.85 -12.00
CA GLY A 14 -32.36 -17.96 -11.65
C GLY A 14 -32.96 -16.58 -11.36
N GLU A 15 -34.29 -16.48 -11.53
CA GLU A 15 -35.01 -15.23 -11.29
C GLU A 15 -36.00 -15.41 -10.15
N SER A 16 -36.08 -14.40 -9.27
CA SER A 16 -37.05 -14.34 -8.17
C SER A 16 -37.36 -12.88 -7.89
N ARG A 17 -38.59 -12.58 -7.52
CA ARG A 17 -38.99 -11.24 -7.04
C ARG A 17 -38.16 -10.76 -5.84
N LEU A 18 -37.57 -11.69 -5.08
CA LEU A 18 -36.69 -11.34 -3.96
C LEU A 18 -35.42 -10.62 -4.43
N LEU A 19 -34.95 -10.89 -5.66
CA LEU A 19 -33.80 -10.22 -6.23
C LEU A 19 -34.01 -8.73 -6.48
N GLU A 20 -35.25 -8.29 -6.63
CA GLU A 20 -35.64 -6.88 -6.77
C GLU A 20 -35.67 -6.16 -5.43
N LEU A 21 -35.87 -6.89 -4.33
CA LEU A 21 -36.06 -6.35 -2.99
C LEU A 21 -34.76 -6.26 -2.17
N VAL A 22 -33.68 -6.86 -2.64
CA VAL A 22 -32.40 -6.84 -1.94
C VAL A 22 -31.58 -5.64 -2.38
N GLY A 23 -31.41 -4.67 -1.50
CA GLY A 23 -30.67 -3.42 -1.78
C GLY A 23 -31.28 -2.69 -2.99
N ASP A 24 -30.43 -2.34 -3.96
CA ASP A 24 -30.84 -1.69 -5.22
C ASP A 24 -31.11 -2.71 -6.35
N GLY A 25 -31.41 -3.96 -6.00
CA GLY A 25 -31.70 -5.06 -6.91
C GLY A 25 -30.46 -5.84 -7.37
N ILE A 26 -30.59 -7.17 -7.42
CA ILE A 26 -29.54 -8.09 -7.88
C ILE A 26 -29.76 -8.47 -9.34
N THR A 27 -28.74 -8.26 -10.19
CA THR A 27 -28.69 -8.71 -11.57
C THR A 27 -28.86 -10.23 -11.61
N GLY A 28 -29.76 -10.69 -12.49
CA GLY A 28 -30.11 -12.11 -12.58
C GLY A 28 -30.05 -12.65 -14.00
N VAL A 29 -29.75 -13.93 -14.13
CA VAL A 29 -29.89 -14.70 -15.36
C VAL A 29 -31.18 -15.49 -15.26
N SER A 30 -32.24 -15.04 -15.94
CA SER A 30 -33.53 -15.73 -15.98
C SER A 30 -33.49 -16.91 -16.94
N LEU A 31 -33.88 -18.06 -16.45
CA LEU A 31 -34.02 -19.26 -17.26
C LEU A 31 -35.48 -19.36 -17.73
N PRO A 32 -35.76 -19.73 -18.98
CA PRO A 32 -37.13 -19.89 -19.49
C PRO A 32 -37.76 -21.16 -19.00
N SER A 33 -37.87 -21.31 -17.67
CA SER A 33 -38.30 -22.55 -16.99
C SER A 33 -39.69 -23.03 -17.42
N ALA A 34 -40.61 -22.11 -17.70
CA ALA A 34 -41.95 -22.47 -18.21
C ALA A 34 -41.88 -23.13 -19.59
N CYS A 35 -41.09 -22.57 -20.53
CA CYS A 35 -40.87 -23.18 -21.84
C CYS A 35 -40.14 -24.54 -21.72
N MET A 36 -39.12 -24.60 -20.87
CA MET A 36 -38.37 -25.82 -20.62
C MET A 36 -39.28 -26.93 -20.07
N SER A 37 -40.16 -26.61 -19.13
CA SER A 37 -41.11 -27.57 -18.53
C SER A 37 -42.17 -28.01 -19.53
N SER A 38 -42.73 -27.09 -20.34
CA SER A 38 -43.69 -27.40 -21.38
C SER A 38 -43.12 -28.37 -22.41
N ASP A 39 -41.92 -28.03 -22.94
CA ASP A 39 -41.21 -28.88 -23.90
C ASP A 39 -40.88 -30.25 -23.32
N ALA A 40 -40.48 -30.32 -22.05
CA ALA A 40 -40.18 -31.59 -21.39
C ALA A 40 -41.41 -32.49 -21.27
N VAL A 41 -42.59 -31.89 -20.95
CA VAL A 41 -43.84 -32.62 -20.86
C VAL A 41 -44.31 -33.11 -22.24
N GLU A 42 -44.30 -32.24 -23.26
CA GLU A 42 -44.62 -32.62 -24.63
C GLU A 42 -43.77 -33.81 -25.11
N TYR A 43 -42.48 -33.72 -24.83
CA TYR A 43 -41.53 -34.75 -25.20
C TYR A 43 -41.77 -36.07 -24.49
N LEU A 44 -42.06 -36.06 -23.19
CA LEU A 44 -42.44 -37.25 -22.44
C LEU A 44 -43.71 -37.90 -22.98
N VAL A 45 -44.73 -37.10 -23.31
CA VAL A 45 -45.97 -37.59 -23.93
C VAL A 45 -45.68 -38.23 -25.28
N GLU A 46 -44.85 -37.62 -26.11
CA GLU A 46 -44.45 -38.19 -27.40
C GLU A 46 -43.70 -39.52 -27.27
N MET A 47 -42.79 -39.63 -26.28
CA MET A 47 -42.07 -40.84 -25.99
C MET A 47 -43.02 -42.01 -25.57
N ILE A 48 -44.02 -41.70 -24.74
CA ILE A 48 -45.00 -42.67 -24.29
C ILE A 48 -45.89 -43.15 -25.45
N GLN A 49 -46.34 -42.22 -26.29
CA GLN A 49 -47.20 -42.49 -27.40
C GLN A 49 -46.52 -43.29 -28.52
N LYS A 50 -45.26 -43.09 -28.76
CA LYS A 50 -44.48 -43.65 -29.86
C LYS A 50 -43.66 -44.90 -29.46
N GLU A 51 -43.67 -45.29 -28.20
CA GLU A 51 -42.85 -46.37 -27.63
C GLU A 51 -41.38 -46.38 -28.08
N LYS A 52 -40.84 -45.17 -28.38
CA LYS A 52 -39.46 -44.98 -28.82
C LYS A 52 -38.68 -44.13 -27.85
N LYS A 53 -37.47 -44.60 -27.47
CA LYS A 53 -36.46 -43.74 -26.83
C LYS A 53 -35.92 -42.78 -27.87
N ILE A 54 -36.14 -41.49 -27.66
CA ILE A 54 -35.62 -40.41 -28.51
C ILE A 54 -34.56 -39.70 -27.69
N GLU A 55 -33.33 -39.61 -28.16
CA GLU A 55 -32.32 -38.70 -27.57
C GLU A 55 -32.49 -37.30 -28.15
N LEU A 56 -32.90 -36.35 -27.32
CA LEU A 56 -33.08 -34.96 -27.73
C LEU A 56 -32.25 -34.05 -26.83
N MET A 57 -31.42 -33.23 -27.45
CA MET A 57 -30.77 -32.11 -26.78
C MET A 57 -31.43 -30.82 -27.27
N ARG A 58 -32.13 -30.10 -26.39
CA ARG A 58 -32.65 -28.77 -26.67
C ARG A 58 -31.84 -27.69 -25.91
N LYS A 59 -31.55 -26.58 -26.59
CA LYS A 59 -30.89 -25.45 -26.02
C LYS A 59 -31.90 -24.31 -25.87
N PHE A 60 -31.94 -23.73 -24.67
CA PHE A 60 -32.76 -22.58 -24.36
C PHE A 60 -31.82 -21.37 -24.10
N SER A 61 -32.20 -20.21 -24.61
CA SER A 61 -31.44 -18.97 -24.36
C SER A 61 -31.93 -18.33 -23.06
N PRO A 62 -31.05 -18.16 -22.08
CA PRO A 62 -31.39 -17.39 -20.88
C PRO A 62 -31.51 -15.91 -21.21
N THR A 63 -32.20 -15.16 -20.35
CA THR A 63 -32.31 -13.68 -20.44
C THR A 63 -31.54 -13.06 -19.27
N LEU A 64 -30.66 -12.12 -19.57
CA LEU A 64 -30.00 -11.31 -18.55
C LEU A 64 -30.92 -10.17 -18.14
N ILE A 65 -31.21 -10.05 -16.85
CA ILE A 65 -31.97 -8.95 -16.25
C ILE A 65 -31.00 -8.11 -15.45
N GLU A 66 -30.55 -7.01 -16.05
CA GLU A 66 -29.60 -6.09 -15.43
C GLU A 66 -30.27 -5.27 -14.33
N ARG A 67 -29.62 -5.21 -13.16
CA ARG A 67 -29.94 -4.37 -12.01
C ARG A 67 -28.67 -3.74 -11.44
N ASN A 68 -28.73 -3.11 -10.28
CA ASN A 68 -27.62 -2.32 -9.73
C ASN A 68 -26.56 -3.11 -8.97
N SER A 69 -26.59 -4.44 -8.99
CA SER A 69 -25.58 -5.30 -8.30
C SER A 69 -24.33 -5.59 -9.14
N VAL A 70 -24.27 -5.09 -10.38
CA VAL A 70 -23.12 -5.24 -11.27
C VAL A 70 -22.72 -3.88 -11.79
N THR A 71 -21.46 -3.56 -11.69
CA THR A 71 -20.87 -2.39 -12.34
C THR A 71 -19.78 -2.82 -13.30
N LYS A 72 -19.48 -1.96 -14.28
CA LYS A 72 -18.26 -2.13 -15.05
C LYS A 72 -17.08 -2.18 -14.06
N PRO A 73 -16.09 -3.06 -14.27
CA PRO A 73 -14.86 -2.96 -13.52
C PRO A 73 -14.44 -1.49 -13.51
N ALA A 74 -14.16 -0.95 -12.34
CA ALA A 74 -13.57 0.39 -12.27
C ALA A 74 -12.51 0.40 -13.36
N GLN A 75 -12.59 1.32 -14.33
CA GLN A 75 -11.56 1.40 -15.37
C GLN A 75 -10.26 1.39 -14.61
N GLU A 76 -9.46 0.32 -14.80
CA GLU A 76 -8.13 0.26 -14.20
C GLU A 76 -7.53 1.61 -14.56
N LYS A 77 -7.34 2.45 -13.54
CA LYS A 77 -6.67 3.73 -13.76
C LYS A 77 -5.39 3.33 -14.47
N GLN A 78 -5.12 3.88 -15.63
CA GLN A 78 -3.95 3.58 -16.46
C GLN A 78 -2.70 4.09 -15.73
N GLY A 79 -2.44 3.55 -14.55
CA GLY A 79 -1.27 3.75 -13.75
C GLY A 79 -0.58 2.40 -13.59
N GLU A 80 0.71 2.40 -13.74
CA GLU A 80 1.51 1.21 -13.49
C GLU A 80 1.34 0.80 -12.02
N LYS A 81 1.15 -0.50 -11.79
CA LYS A 81 0.93 -1.07 -10.44
C LYS A 81 2.10 -0.78 -9.51
N ILE A 82 1.75 -0.53 -8.24
CA ILE A 82 2.71 -0.41 -7.14
C ILE A 82 2.43 -1.57 -6.18
N VAL A 83 3.45 -2.38 -5.91
CA VAL A 83 3.39 -3.42 -4.88
C VAL A 83 4.08 -2.90 -3.63
N VAL A 84 3.49 -3.12 -2.47
CA VAL A 84 4.10 -2.80 -1.17
C VAL A 84 4.39 -4.11 -0.45
N VAL A 85 5.63 -4.33 -0.06
CA VAL A 85 6.04 -5.46 0.79
C VAL A 85 6.56 -4.88 2.10
N GLY A 86 5.84 -5.13 3.21
CA GLY A 86 6.20 -4.47 4.46
C GLY A 86 5.33 -4.83 5.65
N SER A 87 5.61 -4.16 6.77
CA SER A 87 4.93 -4.33 8.05
C SER A 87 3.58 -3.61 8.09
N MET A 88 2.66 -4.16 8.85
CA MET A 88 1.40 -3.53 9.28
C MET A 88 1.31 -3.66 10.79
N ASN A 89 1.18 -2.54 11.50
CA ASN A 89 1.18 -2.48 12.97
C ASN A 89 0.01 -1.65 13.49
N MET A 90 -0.43 -1.96 14.70
CA MET A 90 -1.16 -0.99 15.51
C MET A 90 -0.15 -0.12 16.27
N ASP A 91 -0.20 1.19 16.05
CA ASP A 91 0.67 2.15 16.70
C ASP A 91 -0.03 2.66 17.97
N VAL A 92 0.55 2.31 19.14
CA VAL A 92 0.06 2.69 20.46
C VAL A 92 0.96 3.83 20.98
N THR A 93 0.47 5.06 20.86
CA THR A 93 1.19 6.26 21.28
C THR A 93 0.75 6.67 22.67
N VAL A 94 1.72 6.78 23.58
CA VAL A 94 1.54 7.17 24.98
C VAL A 94 2.22 8.52 25.19
N GLU A 95 1.42 9.56 25.45
CA GLU A 95 1.96 10.86 25.84
C GLU A 95 2.30 10.88 27.34
N VAL A 96 3.53 11.26 27.62
CA VAL A 96 4.08 11.34 28.98
C VAL A 96 4.72 12.70 29.21
N SER A 97 4.82 13.15 30.45
CA SER A 97 5.48 14.44 30.78
C SER A 97 6.99 14.42 30.45
N ARG A 98 7.61 13.24 30.53
CA ARG A 98 8.98 12.95 30.09
C ARG A 98 9.14 11.44 29.87
N ILE A 99 10.12 11.05 29.05
CA ILE A 99 10.43 9.62 28.86
C ILE A 99 10.91 9.02 30.19
N PRO A 100 10.28 7.91 30.70
CA PRO A 100 10.69 7.27 31.93
C PRO A 100 12.10 6.66 31.83
N VAL A 101 12.86 6.72 32.89
CA VAL A 101 14.16 6.05 33.03
C VAL A 101 14.01 4.69 33.72
N ASP A 102 15.08 3.90 33.74
CA ASP A 102 15.07 2.54 34.32
C ASP A 102 14.49 2.52 35.74
N GLY A 103 13.51 1.61 35.97
CA GLY A 103 12.84 1.40 37.25
C GLY A 103 11.77 2.42 37.59
N GLU A 104 11.50 3.40 36.72
CA GLU A 104 10.50 4.43 36.97
C GLU A 104 9.12 4.05 36.46
N THR A 105 8.09 4.41 37.24
CA THR A 105 6.69 4.35 36.83
C THR A 105 6.17 5.76 36.57
N GLN A 106 5.62 6.00 35.36
CA GLN A 106 5.04 7.29 35.00
C GLN A 106 3.58 7.11 34.58
N LEU A 107 2.73 8.07 34.94
CA LEU A 107 1.36 8.10 34.48
C LEU A 107 1.31 8.77 33.11
N ALA A 108 0.62 8.12 32.17
CA ALA A 108 0.36 8.68 30.86
C ALA A 108 -0.66 9.82 30.94
N GLU A 109 -0.45 10.87 30.15
CA GLU A 109 -1.39 11.99 30.02
C GLU A 109 -2.49 11.66 29.00
N ARG A 110 -2.09 11.01 27.90
CA ARG A 110 -3.00 10.57 26.82
C ARG A 110 -2.52 9.27 26.20
N LEU A 111 -3.48 8.56 25.62
CA LEU A 111 -3.26 7.35 24.84
C LEU A 111 -3.97 7.46 23.49
N TYR A 112 -3.23 7.20 22.41
CA TYR A 112 -3.80 7.09 21.07
C TYR A 112 -3.48 5.73 20.49
N VAL A 113 -4.41 5.19 19.72
CA VAL A 113 -4.21 3.93 19.00
C VAL A 113 -4.62 4.15 17.54
N PHE A 114 -3.66 4.01 16.64
CA PHE A 114 -3.85 4.19 15.22
C PHE A 114 -3.40 2.97 14.43
N THR A 115 -3.96 2.78 13.26
CA THR A 115 -3.41 1.87 12.28
C THR A 115 -2.12 2.47 11.70
N GLY A 116 -1.10 1.62 11.52
CA GLY A 116 0.23 2.05 11.14
C GLY A 116 1.08 0.93 10.54
N GLY A 117 2.38 0.97 10.84
CA GLY A 117 3.38 0.13 10.22
C GLY A 117 3.80 0.67 8.84
N LYS A 118 5.10 0.67 8.53
CA LYS A 118 5.64 1.36 7.34
C LYS A 118 5.03 0.85 6.04
N GLY A 119 4.86 -0.47 5.90
CA GLY A 119 4.17 -1.03 4.73
C GLY A 119 2.73 -0.56 4.63
N GLY A 120 1.98 -0.63 5.73
CA GLY A 120 0.60 -0.14 5.81
C GLY A 120 0.49 1.35 5.50
N ASN A 121 1.37 2.18 6.08
CA ASN A 121 1.40 3.62 5.86
C ASN A 121 1.66 3.97 4.38
N GLN A 122 2.67 3.34 3.78
CA GLN A 122 3.01 3.56 2.38
C GLN A 122 1.89 3.10 1.45
N ALA A 123 1.26 1.95 1.72
CA ALA A 123 0.14 1.46 0.92
C ALA A 123 -1.07 2.41 1.00
N VAL A 124 -1.45 2.86 2.20
CA VAL A 124 -2.53 3.83 2.41
C VAL A 124 -2.21 5.16 1.71
N GLY A 125 -0.96 5.64 1.82
CA GLY A 125 -0.54 6.86 1.15
C GLY A 125 -0.68 6.77 -0.38
N VAL A 126 -0.25 5.66 -0.98
CA VAL A 126 -0.43 5.42 -2.43
C VAL A 126 -1.91 5.38 -2.80
N GLY A 127 -2.75 4.68 -2.01
CA GLY A 127 -4.19 4.56 -2.27
C GLY A 127 -4.91 5.91 -2.19
N LYS A 128 -4.66 6.73 -1.15
CA LYS A 128 -5.22 8.08 -1.00
C LYS A 128 -4.81 9.03 -2.13
N LEU A 129 -3.60 8.87 -2.66
CA LEU A 129 -3.11 9.63 -3.80
C LEU A 129 -3.62 9.10 -5.15
N GLY A 130 -4.43 8.04 -5.13
CA GLY A 130 -5.08 7.49 -6.32
C GLY A 130 -4.22 6.52 -7.13
N GLY A 131 -3.10 6.02 -6.58
CA GLY A 131 -2.29 4.97 -7.19
C GLY A 131 -2.95 3.60 -7.08
N GLN A 132 -2.63 2.70 -8.01
CA GLN A 132 -3.05 1.30 -7.96
C GLN A 132 -2.06 0.52 -7.08
N VAL A 133 -2.47 0.13 -5.87
CA VAL A 133 -1.57 -0.44 -4.86
C VAL A 133 -2.02 -1.80 -4.36
N TYR A 134 -1.07 -2.71 -4.23
CA TYR A 134 -1.24 -4.07 -3.71
C TYR A 134 -0.33 -4.30 -2.51
N MET A 135 -0.92 -4.71 -1.38
CA MET A 135 -0.16 -5.00 -0.16
C MET A 135 0.18 -6.48 -0.05
N ILE A 136 1.43 -6.78 0.26
CA ILE A 136 1.91 -8.13 0.63
C ILE A 136 2.48 -8.04 2.04
N GLY A 137 1.90 -8.81 2.97
CA GLY A 137 2.28 -8.80 4.38
C GLY A 137 1.48 -9.80 5.18
N CYS A 138 1.67 -9.81 6.50
CA CYS A 138 0.96 -10.70 7.40
C CYS A 138 0.29 -9.91 8.53
N LEU A 139 -0.94 -10.29 8.86
CA LEU A 139 -1.74 -9.80 9.97
C LEU A 139 -2.05 -10.95 10.93
N GLY A 140 -2.22 -10.68 12.21
CA GLY A 140 -2.79 -11.66 13.12
C GLY A 140 -4.29 -11.85 12.88
N ASN A 141 -4.81 -13.02 13.18
CA ASN A 141 -6.26 -13.28 13.15
C ASN A 141 -6.93 -12.76 14.44
N ASP A 142 -6.70 -11.48 14.75
CA ASP A 142 -7.18 -10.78 15.95
C ASP A 142 -7.99 -9.52 15.59
N MET A 143 -8.42 -8.76 16.59
CA MET A 143 -9.18 -7.53 16.36
C MET A 143 -8.34 -6.46 15.70
N ASP A 144 -7.06 -6.35 16.06
CA ASP A 144 -6.11 -5.40 15.48
C ASP A 144 -5.89 -5.70 13.99
N GLY A 145 -5.71 -6.99 13.64
CA GLY A 145 -5.56 -7.40 12.24
C GLY A 145 -6.79 -7.12 11.38
N LYS A 146 -8.00 -7.30 11.95
CA LYS A 146 -9.26 -6.95 11.26
C LYS A 146 -9.38 -5.45 11.05
N GLN A 147 -8.99 -4.64 12.03
CA GLN A 147 -9.01 -3.18 11.93
C GLN A 147 -7.99 -2.70 10.89
N LEU A 148 -6.75 -3.20 10.93
CA LEU A 148 -5.71 -2.91 9.94
C LEU A 148 -6.20 -3.25 8.53
N TYR A 149 -6.74 -4.45 8.34
CA TYR A 149 -7.28 -4.89 7.04
C TYR A 149 -8.39 -3.94 6.55
N SER A 150 -9.38 -3.64 7.40
CA SER A 150 -10.50 -2.74 7.03
C SER A 150 -9.99 -1.35 6.64
N THR A 151 -9.07 -0.77 7.43
CA THR A 151 -8.51 0.56 7.15
C THR A 151 -7.79 0.60 5.80
N LEU A 152 -7.01 -0.43 5.46
CA LEU A 152 -6.30 -0.47 4.18
C LEU A 152 -7.29 -0.59 3.01
N VAL A 153 -8.30 -1.45 3.11
CA VAL A 153 -9.36 -1.59 2.09
C VAL A 153 -10.13 -0.27 1.89
N GLU A 154 -10.51 0.40 2.98
CA GLU A 154 -11.20 1.70 2.94
C GLU A 154 -10.36 2.79 2.25
N ASN A 155 -9.03 2.65 2.25
CA ASN A 155 -8.10 3.53 1.56
C ASN A 155 -7.63 2.98 0.21
N HIS A 156 -8.45 2.14 -0.44
CA HIS A 156 -8.24 1.63 -1.81
C HIS A 156 -7.01 0.75 -2.00
N VAL A 157 -6.52 0.09 -0.94
CA VAL A 157 -5.42 -0.87 -1.02
C VAL A 157 -5.96 -2.25 -1.34
N HIS A 158 -5.43 -2.90 -2.38
CA HIS A 158 -5.72 -4.30 -2.69
C HIS A 158 -4.97 -5.22 -1.73
N MET A 159 -5.71 -6.08 -1.03
CA MET A 159 -5.19 -6.92 0.06
C MET A 159 -4.98 -8.37 -0.34
N ASP A 160 -4.98 -8.68 -1.64
CA ASP A 160 -4.87 -10.06 -2.19
C ASP A 160 -3.57 -10.78 -1.79
N GLY A 161 -2.53 -10.02 -1.44
CA GLY A 161 -1.24 -10.55 -0.97
C GLY A 161 -1.12 -10.67 0.55
N VAL A 162 -2.17 -10.34 1.32
CA VAL A 162 -2.12 -10.36 2.79
C VAL A 162 -2.65 -11.68 3.33
N LEU A 163 -1.89 -12.30 4.23
CA LEU A 163 -2.30 -13.51 4.94
C LEU A 163 -2.60 -13.19 6.41
N PHE A 164 -3.55 -13.95 6.98
CA PHE A 164 -3.85 -13.93 8.40
C PHE A 164 -3.13 -15.09 9.11
N ASP A 165 -2.34 -14.75 10.11
CA ASP A 165 -1.66 -15.71 10.98
C ASP A 165 -2.59 -16.12 12.12
N THR A 166 -2.67 -17.42 12.41
CA THR A 166 -3.55 -17.96 13.46
C THR A 166 -2.82 -18.15 14.80
N GLU A 167 -1.49 -18.05 14.81
CA GLU A 167 -0.66 -18.29 15.99
C GLU A 167 -0.13 -17.00 16.60
N LEU A 168 0.26 -16.04 15.76
CA LEU A 168 0.83 -14.77 16.19
C LEU A 168 -0.19 -13.63 16.09
N PRO A 169 -0.24 -12.74 17.10
CA PRO A 169 -1.06 -11.54 17.01
C PRO A 169 -0.48 -10.55 15.99
N SER A 170 -1.29 -9.58 15.62
CA SER A 170 -0.86 -8.47 14.75
C SER A 170 0.31 -7.69 15.36
N GLY A 171 1.15 -7.12 14.51
CA GLY A 171 2.26 -6.28 14.93
C GLY A 171 1.81 -5.04 15.68
N LYS A 172 2.62 -4.57 16.62
CA LYS A 172 2.37 -3.34 17.41
C LYS A 172 3.64 -2.50 17.54
N ALA A 173 3.49 -1.19 17.47
CA ALA A 173 4.52 -0.25 17.88
C ALA A 173 4.06 0.48 19.15
N TYR A 174 4.87 0.44 20.18
CA TYR A 174 4.66 1.19 21.43
C TYR A 174 5.55 2.42 21.39
N ILE A 175 4.92 3.59 21.36
CA ILE A 175 5.57 4.88 21.14
C ILE A 175 5.35 5.75 22.36
N ASN A 176 6.38 6.01 23.14
CA ASN A 176 6.31 7.02 24.20
C ASN A 176 6.77 8.35 23.63
N VAL A 177 5.98 9.39 23.80
CA VAL A 177 6.28 10.76 23.34
C VAL A 177 6.19 11.69 24.52
N ASP A 178 7.23 12.51 24.73
CA ASP A 178 7.22 13.55 25.75
C ASP A 178 6.72 14.91 25.20
N LYS A 179 6.53 15.87 26.10
CA LYS A 179 6.07 17.22 25.78
C LYS A 179 7.02 18.03 24.86
N ASN A 180 8.26 17.57 24.69
CA ASN A 180 9.24 18.20 23.78
C ASN A 180 9.22 17.53 22.40
N GLY A 181 8.39 16.48 22.21
CA GLY A 181 8.34 15.67 20.97
C GLY A 181 9.45 14.62 20.88
N GLU A 182 10.24 14.42 21.94
CA GLU A 182 11.19 13.30 21.99
C GLU A 182 10.43 11.99 22.14
N SER A 183 10.88 10.94 21.45
CA SER A 183 10.18 9.66 21.44
C SER A 183 11.10 8.45 21.58
N THR A 184 10.54 7.42 22.19
CA THR A 184 11.11 6.07 22.18
C THR A 184 10.10 5.11 21.57
N ILE A 185 10.58 4.20 20.71
CA ILE A 185 9.71 3.27 19.98
C ILE A 185 10.19 1.85 20.22
N VAL A 186 9.27 0.98 20.63
CA VAL A 186 9.48 -0.46 20.73
C VAL A 186 8.50 -1.15 19.79
N VAL A 187 9.02 -1.95 18.85
CA VAL A 187 8.19 -2.67 17.88
C VAL A 187 8.12 -4.15 18.24
N TYR A 188 6.92 -4.64 18.45
CA TYR A 188 6.60 -6.05 18.48
C TYR A 188 6.15 -6.48 17.09
N GLN A 189 6.96 -7.26 16.39
CA GLN A 189 6.68 -7.63 15.00
C GLN A 189 5.40 -8.48 14.82
N GLY A 190 5.05 -9.33 15.80
CA GLY A 190 3.89 -10.20 15.69
C GLY A 190 3.88 -11.00 14.39
N ALA A 191 2.73 -11.06 13.73
CA ALA A 191 2.54 -11.75 12.46
C ALA A 191 3.45 -11.27 11.31
N ASN A 192 3.95 -10.02 11.35
CA ASN A 192 4.86 -9.52 10.30
C ASN A 192 6.13 -10.39 10.17
N ARG A 193 6.56 -11.06 11.25
CA ARG A 193 7.73 -11.96 11.22
C ARG A 193 7.50 -13.25 10.43
N ASN A 194 6.23 -13.61 10.16
CA ASN A 194 5.85 -14.83 9.44
C ASN A 194 5.66 -14.59 7.93
N LEU A 195 5.93 -13.37 7.45
CA LEU A 195 6.04 -13.14 6.01
C LEU A 195 7.10 -14.08 5.42
N SER A 196 6.76 -14.82 4.36
CA SER A 196 7.59 -15.91 3.86
C SER A 196 7.91 -15.78 2.37
N ILE A 197 8.99 -16.44 1.95
CA ILE A 197 9.38 -16.57 0.54
C ILE A 197 8.25 -17.21 -0.29
N GLU A 198 7.58 -18.20 0.30
CA GLU A 198 6.46 -18.88 -0.36
C GLU A 198 5.31 -17.92 -0.64
N GLN A 199 4.99 -17.03 0.30
CA GLN A 199 3.97 -15.99 0.10
C GLN A 199 4.36 -15.04 -1.03
N ILE A 200 5.60 -14.55 -1.08
CA ILE A 200 6.07 -13.72 -2.20
C ILE A 200 5.91 -14.44 -3.54
N ASN A 201 6.26 -15.74 -3.59
CA ASN A 201 6.11 -16.54 -4.82
C ASN A 201 4.65 -16.74 -5.22
N ARG A 202 3.74 -16.98 -4.28
CA ARG A 202 2.30 -17.07 -4.54
C ARG A 202 1.74 -15.76 -5.09
N CYS A 203 2.28 -14.63 -4.65
CA CYS A 203 1.91 -13.29 -5.09
C CYS A 203 2.59 -12.84 -6.39
N LYS A 204 3.26 -13.74 -7.14
CA LYS A 204 3.97 -13.40 -8.39
C LYS A 204 3.09 -12.64 -9.39
N TYR A 205 1.80 -12.95 -9.46
CA TYR A 205 0.85 -12.29 -10.36
C TYR A 205 0.65 -10.80 -10.05
N LEU A 206 0.89 -10.37 -8.80
CA LEU A 206 0.82 -8.96 -8.40
C LEU A 206 1.99 -8.15 -8.98
N PHE A 207 3.14 -8.79 -9.17
CA PHE A 207 4.32 -8.16 -9.77
C PHE A 207 4.26 -8.08 -11.30
N GLN A 208 3.32 -8.79 -11.94
CA GLN A 208 3.11 -8.67 -13.38
C GLN A 208 2.61 -7.26 -13.70
N ASN A 209 3.37 -6.54 -14.54
CA ASN A 209 3.15 -5.13 -14.88
C ASN A 209 3.24 -4.16 -13.67
N ALA A 210 3.85 -4.59 -12.56
CA ALA A 210 4.17 -3.69 -11.48
C ALA A 210 5.47 -2.92 -11.81
N LYS A 211 5.41 -1.60 -11.79
CA LYS A 211 6.59 -0.77 -12.05
C LYS A 211 7.47 -0.63 -10.83
N TYR A 212 6.84 -0.44 -9.67
CA TYR A 212 7.54 -0.20 -8.41
C TYR A 212 7.13 -1.19 -7.33
N CYS A 213 8.12 -1.56 -6.50
CA CYS A 213 7.93 -2.25 -5.25
C CYS A 213 8.43 -1.35 -4.11
N LEU A 214 7.53 -0.89 -3.24
CA LEU A 214 7.89 -0.22 -2.01
C LEU A 214 8.29 -1.28 -0.98
N LEU A 215 9.48 -1.18 -0.46
CA LEU A 215 10.03 -2.14 0.48
C LEU A 215 10.58 -1.42 1.72
N SER A 216 10.12 -1.80 2.90
CA SER A 216 10.69 -1.35 4.17
C SER A 216 11.41 -2.51 4.87
N LEU A 217 12.54 -2.22 5.53
CA LEU A 217 13.32 -3.24 6.24
C LEU A 217 12.80 -3.51 7.67
N GLU A 218 11.49 -3.37 7.90
CA GLU A 218 10.80 -3.80 9.13
C GLU A 218 10.19 -5.22 9.01
N ILE A 219 10.67 -5.98 8.06
CA ILE A 219 10.32 -7.40 7.83
C ILE A 219 11.56 -8.26 7.99
N PRO A 220 11.45 -9.59 8.03
CA PRO A 220 12.63 -10.44 8.13
C PRO A 220 13.64 -10.16 7.02
N GLU A 221 14.93 -10.04 7.37
CA GLU A 221 16.02 -9.69 6.45
C GLU A 221 16.06 -10.62 5.23
N THR A 222 15.89 -11.93 5.44
CA THR A 222 15.85 -12.93 4.36
C THR A 222 14.73 -12.68 3.34
N ILE A 223 13.59 -12.14 3.80
CA ILE A 223 12.47 -11.82 2.94
C ILE A 223 12.73 -10.54 2.16
N ALA A 224 13.31 -9.52 2.81
CA ALA A 224 13.69 -8.29 2.13
C ALA A 224 14.70 -8.57 1.01
N GLU A 225 15.76 -9.35 1.29
CA GLU A 225 16.74 -9.77 0.30
C GLU A 225 16.12 -10.57 -0.86
N TYR A 226 15.25 -11.52 -0.51
CA TYR A 226 14.56 -12.31 -1.51
C TYR A 226 13.67 -11.43 -2.40
N THR A 227 12.95 -10.48 -1.80
CA THR A 227 12.06 -9.56 -2.52
C THR A 227 12.83 -8.69 -3.51
N ILE A 228 14.00 -8.15 -3.15
CA ILE A 228 14.85 -7.38 -4.05
C ILE A 228 15.25 -8.23 -5.27
N LYS A 229 15.76 -9.44 -5.05
CA LYS A 229 16.13 -10.37 -6.13
C LYS A 229 14.92 -10.78 -6.98
N PHE A 230 13.76 -10.92 -6.35
CA PHE A 230 12.50 -11.25 -7.02
C PHE A 230 12.03 -10.11 -7.92
N CYS A 231 12.06 -8.87 -7.43
CA CYS A 231 11.74 -7.67 -8.19
C CYS A 231 12.64 -7.53 -9.43
N LYS A 232 13.94 -7.72 -9.26
CA LYS A 232 14.90 -7.71 -10.39
C LYS A 232 14.51 -8.69 -11.48
N ARG A 233 14.14 -9.92 -11.14
CA ARG A 233 13.73 -10.96 -12.11
C ARG A 233 12.39 -10.65 -12.80
N ASN A 234 11.55 -9.82 -12.21
CA ASN A 234 10.24 -9.44 -12.74
C ASN A 234 10.22 -8.01 -13.33
N ASN A 235 11.38 -7.37 -13.53
CA ASN A 235 11.52 -5.99 -14.01
C ASN A 235 10.75 -4.94 -13.20
N THR A 236 10.59 -5.18 -11.89
CA THR A 236 9.98 -4.25 -10.95
C THR A 236 11.07 -3.47 -10.23
N GLN A 237 10.99 -2.15 -10.24
CA GLN A 237 11.97 -1.27 -9.60
C GLN A 237 11.71 -1.18 -8.08
N VAL A 238 12.77 -1.36 -7.28
CA VAL A 238 12.65 -1.29 -5.82
C VAL A 238 12.86 0.13 -5.32
N ILE A 239 11.90 0.64 -4.55
CA ILE A 239 12.01 1.86 -3.74
C ILE A 239 12.16 1.41 -2.30
N LEU A 240 13.37 1.52 -1.74
CA LEU A 240 13.73 1.00 -0.43
C LEU A 240 13.77 2.06 0.65
N LYS A 241 13.06 1.82 1.75
CA LYS A 241 13.19 2.54 3.03
C LYS A 241 13.98 1.67 4.01
N PRO A 242 15.20 2.06 4.44
CA PRO A 242 16.00 1.24 5.35
C PRO A 242 15.41 1.05 6.75
N SER A 243 14.72 2.06 7.29
CA SER A 243 13.99 1.98 8.57
C SER A 243 14.86 1.52 9.74
N ALA A 244 14.46 0.41 10.39
CA ALA A 244 15.15 -0.13 11.58
C ALA A 244 16.47 -0.88 11.27
N ALA A 245 16.71 -1.22 9.99
CA ALA A 245 17.94 -1.90 9.62
C ALA A 245 19.10 -0.94 9.40
N ASP A 246 20.28 -1.32 9.80
CA ASP A 246 21.53 -0.57 9.64
C ASP A 246 22.42 -1.09 8.51
N LYS A 247 22.03 -2.21 7.90
CA LYS A 247 22.79 -2.87 6.82
C LYS A 247 21.89 -3.68 5.90
N ILE A 248 22.34 -3.86 4.69
CA ILE A 248 21.84 -4.79 3.69
C ILE A 248 23.06 -5.36 2.96
N LYS A 249 22.98 -6.57 2.42
CA LYS A 249 24.07 -7.14 1.65
C LYS A 249 24.45 -6.23 0.49
N GLU A 250 25.72 -5.87 0.41
CA GLU A 250 26.25 -4.91 -0.57
C GLU A 250 25.92 -5.32 -2.00
N GLU A 251 25.94 -6.61 -2.29
CA GLU A 251 25.59 -7.16 -3.61
C GLU A 251 24.17 -6.83 -4.09
N LEU A 252 23.25 -6.47 -3.17
CA LEU A 252 21.86 -6.14 -3.47
C LEU A 252 21.65 -4.65 -3.79
N LEU A 253 22.59 -3.80 -3.40
CA LEU A 253 22.48 -2.35 -3.59
C LEU A 253 22.30 -1.98 -5.07
N LYS A 254 22.95 -2.71 -5.98
CA LYS A 254 22.84 -2.53 -7.44
C LYS A 254 21.46 -2.88 -8.03
N ASP A 255 20.60 -3.54 -7.27
CA ASP A 255 19.26 -3.92 -7.67
C ASP A 255 18.19 -3.01 -7.03
N ILE A 256 18.62 -1.90 -6.39
CA ILE A 256 17.78 -0.89 -5.77
C ILE A 256 17.75 0.35 -6.66
N ALA A 257 16.57 0.68 -7.19
CA ALA A 257 16.39 1.85 -8.03
C ALA A 257 16.36 3.16 -7.21
N TYR A 258 15.72 3.14 -6.03
CA TYR A 258 15.63 4.28 -5.14
C TYR A 258 15.92 3.85 -3.71
N PHE A 259 16.95 4.41 -3.10
CA PHE A 259 17.29 4.22 -1.69
C PHE A 259 16.98 5.51 -0.93
N ILE A 260 16.01 5.44 0.01
CA ILE A 260 15.43 6.63 0.64
C ILE A 260 15.65 6.58 2.17
N PRO A 261 16.85 6.89 2.65
CA PRO A 261 17.15 7.02 4.07
C PRO A 261 16.79 8.41 4.58
N ASN A 262 16.58 8.54 5.89
CA ASN A 262 16.80 9.83 6.56
C ASN A 262 18.30 10.03 6.86
N GLU A 263 18.66 11.22 7.37
CA GLU A 263 20.05 11.55 7.67
C GLU A 263 20.70 10.57 8.66
N LYS A 264 19.98 10.16 9.71
CA LYS A 264 20.45 9.20 10.71
C LYS A 264 20.64 7.81 10.10
N GLU A 265 19.68 7.34 9.32
CA GLU A 265 19.77 6.06 8.62
C GLU A 265 20.94 6.04 7.63
N LEU A 266 21.13 7.11 6.85
CA LEU A 266 22.28 7.23 5.95
C LEU A 266 23.60 7.11 6.72
N HIS A 267 23.70 7.74 7.91
CA HIS A 267 24.89 7.68 8.75
C HIS A 267 25.15 6.28 9.31
N ASN A 268 24.10 5.50 9.58
CA ASN A 268 24.22 4.11 10.02
C ASN A 268 24.66 3.18 8.89
N PHE A 269 24.07 3.36 7.69
CA PHE A 269 24.41 2.55 6.52
C PHE A 269 25.81 2.82 5.96
N VAL A 270 26.23 4.08 6.00
CA VAL A 270 27.55 4.48 5.51
C VAL A 270 28.36 5.04 6.69
N GLN A 271 29.11 4.16 7.31
CA GLN A 271 29.95 4.50 8.46
C GLN A 271 31.05 5.50 8.10
N GLY A 272 31.56 6.19 9.09
CA GLY A 272 32.62 7.18 8.94
C GLY A 272 32.11 8.62 8.93
N LYS A 273 33.07 9.56 9.08
CA LYS A 273 32.81 11.02 9.04
C LYS A 273 32.64 11.46 7.59
N GLY A 274 31.64 12.26 7.30
CA GLY A 274 31.43 12.82 5.96
C GLY A 274 30.06 13.50 5.82
N ALA A 275 29.99 14.46 4.91
CA ALA A 275 28.77 15.10 4.52
C ALA A 275 27.82 14.15 3.78
N ILE A 276 26.55 14.53 3.72
CA ILE A 276 25.47 13.75 3.09
C ILE A 276 25.82 13.36 1.65
N GLU A 277 26.36 14.33 0.89
CA GLU A 277 26.73 14.15 -0.53
C GLU A 277 27.76 13.04 -0.71
N LYS A 278 28.79 13.03 0.15
CA LYS A 278 29.85 12.01 0.09
C LYS A 278 29.31 10.62 0.46
N LYS A 279 28.43 10.53 1.43
CA LYS A 279 27.81 9.26 1.83
C LYS A 279 26.84 8.76 0.78
N ALA A 280 26.03 9.64 0.18
CA ALA A 280 25.17 9.31 -0.92
C ALA A 280 25.98 8.82 -2.14
N GLN A 281 27.12 9.46 -2.44
CA GLN A 281 28.01 9.01 -3.51
C GLN A 281 28.54 7.59 -3.28
N ILE A 282 28.91 7.23 -2.05
CA ILE A 282 29.35 5.86 -1.72
C ILE A 282 28.25 4.82 -2.05
N LEU A 283 26.97 5.13 -1.80
CA LEU A 283 25.88 4.24 -2.18
C LEU A 283 25.70 4.16 -3.70
N MET A 284 25.87 5.28 -4.41
CA MET A 284 25.91 5.31 -5.88
C MET A 284 27.04 4.43 -6.44
N ASP A 285 28.23 4.53 -5.87
CA ASP A 285 29.39 3.74 -6.29
C ASP A 285 29.19 2.22 -6.06
N LYS A 286 28.33 1.86 -5.12
CA LYS A 286 27.87 0.49 -4.84
C LYS A 286 26.70 0.05 -5.72
N GLY A 287 26.23 0.89 -6.63
CA GLY A 287 25.28 0.55 -7.66
C GLY A 287 23.83 1.00 -7.45
N VAL A 288 23.52 1.71 -6.36
CA VAL A 288 22.19 2.33 -6.21
C VAL A 288 21.97 3.37 -7.31
N GLU A 289 20.80 3.37 -7.96
CA GLU A 289 20.55 4.29 -9.09
C GLU A 289 20.19 5.71 -8.61
N ASN A 290 19.37 5.83 -7.57
CA ASN A 290 18.97 7.12 -7.00
C ASN A 290 19.02 7.03 -5.48
N VAL A 291 19.74 7.96 -4.83
CA VAL A 291 19.76 8.13 -3.37
C VAL A 291 19.03 9.43 -3.04
N ILE A 292 17.94 9.33 -2.24
CA ILE A 292 17.16 10.48 -1.80
C ILE A 292 17.21 10.52 -0.27
N VAL A 293 17.93 11.46 0.29
CA VAL A 293 18.09 11.60 1.74
C VAL A 293 17.06 12.60 2.27
N THR A 294 16.10 12.12 3.07
CA THR A 294 15.11 13.00 3.69
C THR A 294 15.72 13.73 4.89
N LEU A 295 15.49 15.05 4.98
CA LEU A 295 16.11 15.98 5.95
C LEU A 295 15.07 16.65 6.87
N GLY A 296 13.88 16.07 7.00
CA GLY A 296 12.76 16.65 7.76
C GLY A 296 12.30 17.99 7.16
N GLU A 297 12.16 19.01 7.99
CA GLU A 297 11.73 20.36 7.58
C GLU A 297 12.66 21.01 6.54
N ARG A 298 13.92 20.59 6.47
CA ARG A 298 14.89 21.07 5.48
C ARG A 298 14.66 20.48 4.08
N GLY A 299 13.71 19.56 3.90
CA GLY A 299 13.40 18.93 2.61
C GLY A 299 14.19 17.66 2.34
N CYS A 300 14.89 17.55 1.21
CA CYS A 300 15.69 16.38 0.89
C CYS A 300 16.88 16.69 -0.01
N TYR A 301 17.80 15.70 -0.10
CA TYR A 301 18.94 15.72 -1.02
C TYR A 301 18.81 14.56 -2.00
N LEU A 302 18.89 14.83 -3.31
CA LEU A 302 18.93 13.86 -4.39
C LEU A 302 20.35 13.69 -4.91
N ARG A 303 20.80 12.43 -5.01
CA ARG A 303 22.00 12.05 -5.75
C ARG A 303 21.70 10.91 -6.70
N ASN A 304 21.91 11.16 -8.00
CA ASN A 304 21.92 10.15 -9.05
C ASN A 304 23.00 10.50 -10.11
N LYS A 305 22.98 9.86 -11.26
CA LYS A 305 23.97 10.12 -12.33
C LYS A 305 23.86 11.54 -12.92
N GLU A 306 22.65 12.11 -12.92
CA GLU A 306 22.36 13.41 -13.54
C GLU A 306 22.38 14.56 -12.54
N TYR A 307 21.92 14.27 -11.31
CA TYR A 307 21.64 15.31 -10.30
C TYR A 307 22.40 15.11 -8.99
N SER A 308 22.78 16.22 -8.41
CA SER A 308 23.31 16.37 -7.05
C SER A 308 22.67 17.65 -6.47
N LEU A 309 21.42 17.53 -5.99
CA LEU A 309 20.58 18.69 -5.69
C LEU A 309 19.93 18.59 -4.31
N TYR A 310 19.88 19.73 -3.62
CA TYR A 310 19.06 19.94 -2.45
C TYR A 310 17.70 20.51 -2.85
N PHE A 311 16.64 19.97 -2.24
CA PHE A 311 15.27 20.46 -2.36
C PHE A 311 14.87 21.02 -1.00
N GLU A 312 14.46 22.28 -0.96
CA GLU A 312 13.94 22.89 0.25
C GLU A 312 12.64 22.23 0.70
N GLY A 313 12.35 22.27 2.00
CA GLY A 313 11.09 21.73 2.55
C GLY A 313 9.87 22.58 2.14
N SER A 314 8.68 22.06 2.41
CA SER A 314 7.39 22.70 2.08
C SER A 314 7.09 23.96 2.91
N GLY A 315 7.74 24.12 4.08
CA GLY A 315 7.50 25.23 5.00
C GLY A 315 6.31 25.03 5.95
N PHE A 316 5.67 23.88 5.95
CA PHE A 316 4.59 23.57 6.91
C PHE A 316 5.15 23.33 8.31
N GLU A 317 4.48 23.87 9.34
CA GLU A 317 4.80 23.60 10.73
C GLU A 317 4.39 22.18 11.11
N ALA A 318 5.33 21.43 11.67
CA ALA A 318 5.07 20.05 12.08
C ALA A 318 4.38 20.01 13.46
N VAL A 319 3.30 19.25 13.55
CA VAL A 319 2.62 18.86 14.79
C VAL A 319 3.08 17.46 15.21
N ASP A 320 3.20 16.54 14.25
CA ASP A 320 3.65 15.16 14.45
C ASP A 320 4.47 14.73 13.23
N THR A 321 5.74 14.48 13.40
CA THR A 321 6.65 14.11 12.30
C THR A 321 6.57 12.62 11.92
N THR A 322 5.79 11.83 12.67
CA THR A 322 5.62 10.41 12.42
C THR A 322 4.95 10.17 11.06
N GLY A 323 5.49 9.27 10.26
CA GLY A 323 4.94 8.94 8.94
C GLY A 323 5.26 9.92 7.81
N GLY A 324 5.90 11.06 8.05
CA GLY A 324 6.28 12.01 7.01
C GLY A 324 7.12 11.37 5.89
N ALA A 325 8.06 10.50 6.23
CA ALA A 325 8.84 9.75 5.25
C ALA A 325 7.99 8.73 4.46
N ASP A 326 6.98 8.10 5.09
CA ASP A 326 6.06 7.17 4.40
C ASP A 326 5.17 7.93 3.41
N SER A 327 4.68 9.11 3.79
CA SER A 327 3.96 10.04 2.92
C SER A 327 4.81 10.46 1.72
N PHE A 328 6.07 10.84 1.96
CA PHE A 328 7.03 11.19 0.90
C PHE A 328 7.22 10.05 -0.10
N ILE A 329 7.49 8.83 0.38
CA ILE A 329 7.73 7.66 -0.46
C ILE A 329 6.49 7.30 -1.28
N SER A 330 5.31 7.33 -0.67
CA SER A 330 4.04 7.07 -1.35
C SER A 330 3.80 8.04 -2.49
N ALA A 331 3.98 9.33 -2.23
CA ALA A 331 3.77 10.39 -3.21
C ALA A 331 4.80 10.33 -4.34
N LEU A 332 6.06 10.08 -4.00
CA LEU A 332 7.13 9.86 -4.99
C LEU A 332 6.79 8.70 -5.93
N ALA A 333 6.40 7.55 -5.36
CA ALA A 333 6.07 6.35 -6.12
C ALA A 333 4.87 6.57 -7.06
N VAL A 334 3.83 7.26 -6.59
CA VAL A 334 2.66 7.60 -7.43
C VAL A 334 3.06 8.48 -8.60
N CYS A 335 3.80 9.57 -8.35
CA CYS A 335 4.23 10.48 -9.42
C CYS A 335 5.14 9.78 -10.43
N LEU A 336 6.08 8.96 -9.98
CA LEU A 336 6.96 8.17 -10.86
C LEU A 336 6.16 7.13 -11.67
N SER A 337 5.13 6.50 -11.08
CA SER A 337 4.28 5.54 -11.79
C SER A 337 3.42 6.20 -12.88
N GLU A 338 3.11 7.48 -12.72
CA GLU A 338 2.42 8.32 -13.69
C GLU A 338 3.35 8.87 -14.78
N GLY A 339 4.65 8.57 -14.73
CA GLY A 339 5.64 9.02 -15.71
C GLY A 339 6.17 10.44 -15.50
N LYS A 340 5.90 11.06 -14.34
CA LYS A 340 6.53 12.35 -14.00
C LYS A 340 8.03 12.18 -13.81
N ASN A 341 8.81 13.21 -14.17
CA ASN A 341 10.25 13.19 -13.93
C ASN A 341 10.58 13.25 -12.43
N ILE A 342 11.82 12.90 -12.06
CA ILE A 342 12.26 12.79 -10.67
C ILE A 342 12.13 14.11 -9.91
N ILE A 343 12.39 15.25 -10.55
CA ILE A 343 12.33 16.59 -9.94
C ILE A 343 10.89 16.93 -9.54
N GLN A 344 9.95 16.74 -10.48
CA GLN A 344 8.51 16.96 -10.24
C GLN A 344 7.99 16.01 -9.17
N SER A 345 8.42 14.74 -9.20
CA SER A 345 8.01 13.72 -8.24
C SER A 345 8.49 14.04 -6.82
N ILE A 346 9.72 14.53 -6.66
CA ILE A 346 10.26 14.97 -5.37
C ILE A 346 9.51 16.20 -4.87
N GLY A 347 9.25 17.20 -5.71
CA GLY A 347 8.50 18.39 -5.32
C GLY A 347 7.12 18.04 -4.76
N PHE A 348 6.36 17.19 -5.46
CA PHE A 348 5.06 16.71 -5.02
C PHE A 348 5.17 15.91 -3.70
N ALA A 349 6.19 15.06 -3.56
CA ALA A 349 6.44 14.25 -2.38
C ALA A 349 6.78 15.10 -1.14
N ILE A 350 7.51 16.20 -1.29
CA ILE A 350 7.82 17.15 -0.20
C ILE A 350 6.53 17.77 0.34
N TYR A 351 5.61 18.19 -0.54
CA TYR A 351 4.34 18.78 -0.11
C TYR A 351 3.42 17.77 0.53
N ALA A 352 3.31 16.56 -0.03
CA ALA A 352 2.55 15.48 0.58
C ALA A 352 3.06 15.14 1.98
N SER A 353 4.38 15.05 2.16
CA SER A 353 5.02 14.86 3.45
C SER A 353 4.76 16.03 4.39
N GLY A 354 4.90 17.28 3.91
CA GLY A 354 4.63 18.48 4.69
C GLY A 354 3.19 18.53 5.21
N ILE A 355 2.20 18.23 4.37
CA ILE A 355 0.79 18.16 4.80
C ILE A 355 0.59 17.07 5.87
N SER A 356 1.19 15.89 5.69
CA SER A 356 1.00 14.79 6.64
C SER A 356 1.49 15.11 8.04
N VAL A 357 2.54 15.90 8.20
CA VAL A 357 3.10 16.23 9.52
C VAL A 357 2.35 17.35 10.26
N THR A 358 1.35 17.98 9.64
CA THR A 358 0.51 19.01 10.29
C THR A 358 -0.58 18.46 11.21
N ARG A 359 -0.72 17.13 11.32
CA ARG A 359 -1.80 16.45 12.06
C ARG A 359 -1.23 15.31 12.89
N HIS A 360 -1.94 14.96 13.96
CA HIS A 360 -1.60 13.78 14.76
C HIS A 360 -1.96 12.46 14.05
N GLY A 361 -1.18 11.42 14.31
CA GLY A 361 -1.33 10.09 13.75
C GLY A 361 -0.75 9.98 12.34
N VAL A 362 -0.53 8.74 11.86
CA VAL A 362 0.12 8.52 10.57
C VAL A 362 -0.92 8.40 9.46
N GLN A 363 -1.64 7.28 9.39
CA GLN A 363 -2.58 7.02 8.29
C GLN A 363 -3.73 8.03 8.18
N PRO A 364 -4.32 8.53 9.29
CA PRO A 364 -5.31 9.60 9.23
C PRO A 364 -4.76 10.92 8.67
N ALA A 365 -3.48 11.21 8.93
CA ALA A 365 -2.83 12.46 8.53
C ALA A 365 -2.36 12.47 7.06
N LEU A 366 -2.19 11.29 6.43
CA LEU A 366 -1.78 11.18 5.03
C LEU A 366 -2.77 11.93 4.12
N PRO A 367 -2.28 12.83 3.23
CA PRO A 367 -3.14 13.61 2.37
C PRO A 367 -3.77 12.76 1.26
N ASP A 368 -4.96 13.15 0.84
CA ASP A 368 -5.47 12.76 -0.46
C ASP A 368 -4.82 13.59 -1.59
N ARG A 369 -5.04 13.16 -2.83
CA ARG A 369 -4.44 13.79 -3.99
C ARG A 369 -4.81 15.27 -4.13
N LYS A 370 -6.07 15.61 -3.89
CA LYS A 370 -6.57 16.99 -4.02
C LYS A 370 -5.91 17.93 -3.04
N ALA A 371 -5.65 17.46 -1.81
CA ALA A 371 -4.97 18.27 -0.79
C ALA A 371 -3.56 18.68 -1.21
N VAL A 372 -2.86 17.85 -2.00
CA VAL A 372 -1.52 18.19 -2.52
C VAL A 372 -1.61 19.03 -3.80
N GLU A 373 -2.57 18.74 -4.68
CA GLU A 373 -2.76 19.46 -5.95
C GLU A 373 -3.12 20.94 -5.76
N ILE A 374 -3.69 21.33 -4.62
CA ILE A 374 -3.91 22.74 -4.27
C ILE A 374 -2.61 23.56 -4.35
N TYR A 375 -1.47 22.94 -4.10
CA TYR A 375 -0.14 23.57 -4.11
C TYR A 375 0.61 23.35 -5.44
N GLU A 376 -0.04 22.87 -6.52
CA GLU A 376 0.64 22.51 -7.77
C GLU A 376 1.40 23.68 -8.39
N ASP A 377 0.84 24.89 -8.37
CA ASP A 377 1.50 26.09 -8.90
C ASP A 377 2.73 26.47 -8.08
N GLU A 378 2.65 26.33 -6.76
CA GLU A 378 3.78 26.59 -5.85
C GLU A 378 4.89 25.54 -6.04
N ILE A 379 4.53 24.27 -6.12
CA ILE A 379 5.44 23.16 -6.42
C ILE A 379 6.16 23.41 -7.73
N ARG A 380 5.42 23.79 -8.77
CA ARG A 380 5.96 24.07 -10.11
C ARG A 380 6.88 25.30 -10.09
N SER A 381 6.50 26.36 -9.37
CA SER A 381 7.33 27.56 -9.22
C SER A 381 8.64 27.27 -8.48
N LYS A 382 8.57 26.46 -7.43
CA LYS A 382 9.70 26.18 -6.53
C LYS A 382 10.68 25.17 -7.11
N TYR A 383 10.18 24.14 -7.79
CA TYR A 383 10.98 23.02 -8.27
C TYR A 383 10.94 22.81 -9.80
N GLY A 384 10.07 23.51 -10.52
CA GLY A 384 9.89 23.33 -11.97
C GLY A 384 11.01 23.87 -12.86
N LYS A 385 11.91 24.71 -12.33
CA LYS A 385 13.02 25.34 -13.07
C LYS A 385 14.25 24.44 -13.24
N GLY A 386 14.24 23.24 -12.74
CA GLY A 386 15.40 22.32 -12.79
C GLY A 386 15.35 21.28 -13.93
N GLY A 387 14.46 21.41 -14.89
CA GLY A 387 14.22 20.42 -15.95
C GLY A 387 14.14 20.98 -17.38
N GLU A 388 14.68 22.18 -17.64
CA GLU A 388 14.93 22.68 -19.01
C GLU A 388 16.39 22.55 -19.40
#